data_ca93b38bb7849111d582e335a83b80cc
#
_entry.id   ca93b38bb7849111d582e335a83b80cc
#
_cell.length_a   1.000
_cell.length_b   1.000
_cell.length_c   1.000
_cell.angle_alpha   90.00
_cell.angle_beta   90.00
_cell.angle_gamma   90.00
#
_symmetry.space_group_name_H-M   'P 1'
#
loop_
_entity.id
_entity.type
_entity.pdbx_description
1 polymer ?
#
loop_
_entity_poly.entity_id
_entity_poly.type
_entity_poly.pdbx_seq_one_letter_code
_entity_poly.pdbx_strand_id
1 'polypeptide(L)'
;MSAIGSYEVLNRTRFTECLEAAQGVRPETAGTWIFKKTEVKGLDDFQASWRSSVIERVDFDYSGYVLGNYLDAQQEINQLQLFDEESEEALTLSKVFTAAFVFHRAVPLPEMPEDKLEAFCRHEYDADGADLLEPLRAAHEFYARGLEAITPDNLVVFVIR
;
A
#
# COMPACT_ATOMS: atom_id res chain seq x y z
N MET A 1 9.70 1.48 14.88
CA MET A 1 9.40 0.28 14.07
C MET A 1 9.37 0.75 12.62
N SER A 2 10.11 0.12 11.73
CA SER A 2 10.01 0.42 10.31
C SER A 2 8.73 -0.23 9.76
N ALA A 3 7.92 0.53 9.03
CA ALA A 3 6.77 -0.01 8.33
C ALA A 3 7.25 -1.00 7.25
N ILE A 4 6.54 -2.10 7.08
CA ILE A 4 6.82 -3.13 6.08
C ILE A 4 5.92 -2.88 4.88
N GLY A 5 6.52 -2.67 3.72
CA GLY A 5 5.82 -2.62 2.45
C GLY A 5 5.79 -3.99 1.79
N SER A 6 4.71 -4.32 1.11
CA SER A 6 4.62 -5.51 0.27
C SER A 6 3.65 -5.27 -0.88
N TYR A 7 3.78 -6.01 -1.98
CA TYR A 7 2.64 -6.19 -2.86
C TYR A 7 2.03 -7.58 -2.64
N GLU A 8 0.73 -7.64 -2.77
CA GLU A 8 -0.05 -8.86 -2.63
C GLU A 8 -0.95 -9.03 -3.85
N VAL A 9 -0.84 -10.20 -4.48
CA VAL A 9 -1.70 -10.60 -5.59
C VAL A 9 -2.94 -11.27 -5.00
N LEU A 10 -4.12 -10.74 -5.30
CA LEU A 10 -5.38 -11.25 -4.77
C LEU A 10 -6.31 -11.68 -5.89
N ASN A 11 -7.09 -12.72 -5.63
CA ASN A 11 -8.20 -13.09 -6.49
C ASN A 11 -9.30 -12.02 -6.42
N ARG A 12 -9.76 -11.52 -7.56
CA ARG A 12 -10.75 -10.43 -7.64
C ARG A 12 -12.06 -10.74 -6.96
N THR A 13 -12.56 -11.97 -7.11
CA THR A 13 -13.84 -12.38 -6.51
C THR A 13 -13.72 -12.36 -4.98
N ARG A 14 -12.63 -12.91 -4.44
CA ARG A 14 -12.39 -12.95 -2.99
C ARG A 14 -12.02 -11.61 -2.39
N PHE A 15 -11.50 -10.70 -3.20
CA PHE A 15 -11.18 -9.34 -2.74
C PHE A 15 -12.43 -8.59 -2.26
N THR A 16 -13.57 -8.79 -2.93
CA THR A 16 -14.84 -8.21 -2.47
C THR A 16 -15.22 -8.70 -1.07
N GLU A 17 -15.04 -10.02 -0.81
CA GLU A 17 -15.27 -10.60 0.52
C GLU A 17 -14.33 -9.98 1.59
N CYS A 18 -13.07 -9.70 1.20
CA CYS A 18 -12.13 -9.02 2.09
C CYS A 18 -12.57 -7.59 2.43
N LEU A 19 -13.09 -6.85 1.47
CA LEU A 19 -13.60 -5.49 1.70
C LEU A 19 -14.81 -5.51 2.63
N GLU A 20 -15.73 -6.44 2.44
CA GLU A 20 -16.87 -6.64 3.34
C GLU A 20 -16.39 -6.94 4.77
N ALA A 21 -15.41 -7.84 4.93
CA ALA A 21 -14.82 -8.14 6.24
C ALA A 21 -14.13 -6.92 6.85
N ALA A 22 -13.42 -6.12 6.04
CA ALA A 22 -12.76 -4.89 6.49
C ALA A 22 -13.75 -3.82 6.95
N GLN A 23 -14.93 -3.73 6.35
CA GLN A 23 -15.99 -2.82 6.81
C GLN A 23 -16.46 -3.14 8.23
N GLY A 24 -16.40 -4.40 8.63
CA GLY A 24 -16.72 -4.87 9.98
C GLY A 24 -15.66 -4.53 11.04
N VAL A 25 -14.45 -4.14 10.62
CA VAL A 25 -13.36 -3.79 11.53
C VAL A 25 -13.60 -2.44 12.18
N ARG A 26 -13.64 -2.41 13.50
CA ARG A 26 -13.85 -1.19 14.28
C ARG A 26 -13.19 -1.29 15.65
N PRO A 27 -12.67 -0.19 16.19
CA PRO A 27 -12.19 -0.15 17.54
C PRO A 27 -13.36 -0.32 18.50
N GLU A 28 -13.26 -1.25 19.43
CA GLU A 28 -14.20 -1.42 20.52
C GLU A 28 -13.48 -1.14 21.84
N THR A 29 -14.02 -0.21 22.63
CA THR A 29 -13.45 0.09 23.94
C THR A 29 -14.12 -0.79 24.98
N ALA A 30 -13.40 -1.82 25.44
CA ALA A 30 -13.85 -2.68 26.52
C ALA A 30 -13.16 -2.30 27.84
N GLY A 31 -13.90 -2.35 28.94
CA GLY A 31 -13.38 -2.17 30.28
C GLY A 31 -13.86 -0.91 31.00
N THR A 32 -13.54 -0.83 32.29
CA THR A 32 -13.85 0.32 33.15
C THR A 32 -12.86 1.45 32.90
N TRP A 33 -13.23 2.67 33.30
CA TRP A 33 -12.45 3.89 33.09
C TRP A 33 -10.98 3.84 33.58
N ILE A 34 -10.63 2.87 34.43
CA ILE A 34 -9.27 2.66 34.97
C ILE A 34 -8.42 1.75 34.08
N PHE A 35 -9.05 0.79 33.36
CA PHE A 35 -8.36 -0.18 32.48
C PHE A 35 -9.10 -0.27 31.16
N LYS A 36 -8.91 0.74 30.29
CA LYS A 36 -9.42 0.70 28.93
C LYS A 36 -8.46 -0.11 28.05
N LYS A 37 -8.91 -1.27 27.61
CA LYS A 37 -8.25 -2.02 26.53
C LYS A 37 -9.05 -1.76 25.24
N THR A 38 -8.40 -1.19 24.25
CA THR A 38 -8.99 -1.07 22.92
C THR A 38 -8.77 -2.39 22.21
N GLU A 39 -9.84 -3.13 21.97
CA GLU A 39 -9.84 -4.30 21.10
C GLU A 39 -10.34 -3.89 19.73
N VAL A 40 -9.79 -4.49 18.67
CA VAL A 40 -10.23 -4.25 17.29
C VAL A 40 -11.11 -5.41 16.89
N LYS A 41 -12.43 -5.19 16.94
CA LYS A 41 -13.40 -6.19 16.55
C LYS A 41 -13.38 -6.42 15.04
N GLY A 42 -13.53 -7.68 14.62
CA GLY A 42 -13.56 -8.06 13.20
C GLY A 42 -12.19 -8.17 12.54
N LEU A 43 -11.10 -7.82 13.24
CA LEU A 43 -9.75 -7.89 12.68
C LEU A 43 -9.34 -9.33 12.32
N ASP A 44 -9.66 -10.30 13.16
CA ASP A 44 -9.32 -11.71 12.93
C ASP A 44 -10.08 -12.26 11.70
N ASP A 45 -11.35 -11.91 11.55
CA ASP A 45 -12.16 -12.30 10.40
C ASP A 45 -11.61 -11.69 9.11
N PHE A 46 -11.26 -10.40 9.15
CA PHE A 46 -10.59 -9.74 8.04
C PHE A 46 -9.27 -10.44 7.69
N GLN A 47 -8.41 -10.69 8.69
CA GLN A 47 -7.12 -11.32 8.45
C GLN A 47 -7.26 -12.73 7.87
N ALA A 48 -8.26 -13.50 8.30
CA ALA A 48 -8.55 -14.81 7.76
C ALA A 48 -9.00 -14.73 6.30
N SER A 49 -9.94 -13.83 6.00
CA SER A 49 -10.41 -13.55 4.64
C SER A 49 -9.27 -13.09 3.73
N TRP A 50 -8.46 -12.13 4.20
CA TRP A 50 -7.32 -11.62 3.45
C TRP A 50 -6.32 -12.73 3.11
N ARG A 51 -5.87 -13.51 4.10
CA ARG A 51 -4.93 -14.62 3.89
C ARG A 51 -5.45 -15.66 2.89
N SER A 52 -6.77 -15.93 2.91
CA SER A 52 -7.38 -16.88 1.97
C SER A 52 -7.49 -16.35 0.54
N SER A 53 -7.40 -15.05 0.36
CA SER A 53 -7.54 -14.36 -0.93
C SER A 53 -6.20 -14.06 -1.58
N VAL A 54 -5.13 -13.99 -0.78
CA VAL A 54 -3.76 -13.75 -1.27
C VAL A 54 -3.25 -15.00 -1.97
N ILE A 55 -2.87 -14.83 -3.24
CA ILE A 55 -2.25 -15.87 -4.07
C ILE A 55 -0.73 -15.82 -3.93
N GLU A 56 -0.20 -14.61 -3.89
CA GLU A 56 1.23 -14.34 -3.77
C GLU A 56 1.45 -13.08 -2.94
N ARG A 57 2.50 -13.08 -2.13
CA ARG A 57 2.98 -11.91 -1.40
C ARG A 57 4.48 -11.78 -1.60
N VAL A 58 4.91 -10.58 -1.91
CA VAL A 58 6.33 -10.22 -2.00
C VAL A 58 6.58 -9.03 -1.08
N ASP A 59 7.49 -9.20 -0.15
CA ASP A 59 7.87 -8.13 0.78
C ASP A 59 8.91 -7.21 0.13
N PHE A 60 8.85 -5.92 0.46
CA PHE A 60 9.78 -4.91 0.00
C PHE A 60 11.00 -4.86 0.92
N ASP A 61 12.21 -4.85 0.35
CA ASP A 61 13.47 -4.95 1.10
C ASP A 61 13.84 -3.68 1.89
N TYR A 62 13.19 -2.56 1.57
CA TYR A 62 13.37 -1.29 2.28
C TYR A 62 12.15 -0.97 3.17
N SER A 63 12.19 0.18 3.83
CA SER A 63 11.04 0.67 4.58
C SER A 63 9.81 0.85 3.67
N GLY A 64 8.64 0.40 4.11
CA GLY A 64 7.39 0.59 3.38
C GLY A 64 7.06 2.05 3.10
N TYR A 65 7.54 2.99 3.94
CA TYR A 65 7.39 4.42 3.66
C TYR A 65 8.11 4.86 2.39
N VAL A 66 9.21 4.23 2.03
CA VAL A 66 9.91 4.52 0.76
C VAL A 66 9.03 4.18 -0.44
N LEU A 67 8.26 3.10 -0.35
CA LEU A 67 7.29 2.74 -1.40
C LEU A 67 6.20 3.81 -1.52
N GLY A 68 5.63 4.28 -0.42
CA GLY A 68 4.65 5.38 -0.40
C GLY A 68 5.25 6.65 -1.01
N ASN A 69 6.41 7.07 -0.54
CA ASN A 69 7.11 8.25 -1.06
C ASN A 69 7.40 8.16 -2.57
N TYR A 70 7.74 6.96 -3.05
CA TYR A 70 7.93 6.74 -4.47
C TYR A 70 6.63 6.94 -5.26
N LEU A 71 5.50 6.40 -4.77
CA LEU A 71 4.21 6.53 -5.44
C LEU A 71 3.74 7.99 -5.48
N ASP A 72 3.92 8.72 -4.38
CA ASP A 72 3.63 10.15 -4.32
C ASP A 72 4.51 10.95 -5.29
N ALA A 73 5.81 10.66 -5.32
CA ALA A 73 6.74 11.28 -6.26
C ALA A 73 6.33 11.02 -7.71
N GLN A 74 5.89 9.81 -8.04
CA GLN A 74 5.40 9.47 -9.38
C GLN A 74 4.16 10.28 -9.77
N GLN A 75 3.22 10.45 -8.87
CA GLN A 75 2.03 11.24 -9.13
C GLN A 75 2.38 12.72 -9.36
N GLU A 76 3.23 13.29 -8.51
CA GLU A 76 3.64 14.69 -8.58
C GLU A 76 4.50 14.97 -9.82
N ILE A 77 5.59 14.20 -10.01
CA ILE A 77 6.55 14.43 -11.11
C ILE A 77 5.89 14.26 -12.48
N ASN A 78 5.00 13.29 -12.63
CA ASN A 78 4.37 12.96 -13.90
C ASN A 78 2.97 13.56 -14.04
N GLN A 79 2.44 14.24 -13.02
CA GLN A 79 1.09 14.78 -12.97
C GLN A 79 0.03 13.73 -13.35
N LEU A 80 0.23 12.51 -12.87
CA LEU A 80 -0.63 11.37 -13.14
C LEU A 80 -1.38 10.97 -11.87
N GLN A 81 -2.61 10.55 -12.04
CA GLN A 81 -3.36 9.87 -10.99
C GLN A 81 -3.16 8.36 -11.16
N LEU A 82 -2.16 7.81 -10.49
CA LEU A 82 -1.83 6.38 -10.57
C LEU A 82 -2.75 5.53 -9.71
N PHE A 83 -3.19 6.06 -8.60
CA PHE A 83 -4.07 5.42 -7.62
C PHE A 83 -5.00 6.47 -7.01
N ASP A 84 -6.11 6.02 -6.49
CA ASP A 84 -7.11 6.85 -5.83
C ASP A 84 -7.14 6.51 -4.33
N GLU A 85 -6.53 7.39 -3.52
CA GLU A 85 -6.49 7.26 -2.06
C GLU A 85 -7.86 7.47 -1.40
N GLU A 86 -8.76 8.17 -2.08
CA GLU A 86 -10.12 8.43 -1.61
C GLU A 86 -11.13 7.38 -2.12
N SER A 87 -10.67 6.37 -2.85
CA SER A 87 -11.55 5.28 -3.27
C SER A 87 -12.16 4.57 -2.06
N GLU A 88 -13.36 4.05 -2.22
CA GLU A 88 -14.04 3.28 -1.17
C GLU A 88 -13.19 2.09 -0.69
N GLU A 89 -12.46 1.46 -1.61
CA GLU A 89 -11.55 0.36 -1.33
C GLU A 89 -10.37 0.81 -0.47
N ALA A 90 -9.69 1.90 -0.84
CA ALA A 90 -8.55 2.44 -0.10
C ALA A 90 -8.98 2.91 1.29
N LEU A 91 -10.09 3.64 1.41
CA LEU A 91 -10.65 4.08 2.69
C LEU A 91 -11.07 2.91 3.58
N THR A 92 -11.56 1.83 3.00
CA THR A 92 -11.92 0.62 3.73
C THR A 92 -10.67 -0.09 4.25
N LEU A 93 -9.65 -0.24 3.43
CA LEU A 93 -8.39 -0.91 3.80
C LEU A 93 -7.54 -0.07 4.76
N SER A 94 -7.69 1.26 4.78
CA SER A 94 -7.01 2.13 5.75
C SER A 94 -7.40 1.88 7.22
N LYS A 95 -8.47 1.12 7.46
CA LYS A 95 -8.86 0.66 8.81
C LYS A 95 -7.94 -0.45 9.34
N VAL A 96 -7.23 -1.13 8.47
CA VAL A 96 -6.44 -2.34 8.79
C VAL A 96 -4.97 -2.26 8.37
N PHE A 97 -4.65 -1.41 7.40
CA PHE A 97 -3.28 -1.14 6.94
C PHE A 97 -2.91 0.32 7.19
N THR A 98 -1.63 0.60 7.32
CA THR A 98 -1.13 1.99 7.38
C THR A 98 -1.41 2.73 6.08
N ALA A 99 -1.19 2.05 4.94
CA ALA A 99 -1.62 2.50 3.62
C ALA A 99 -1.92 1.29 2.72
N ALA A 100 -2.81 1.47 1.75
CA ALA A 100 -3.12 0.47 0.75
C ALA A 100 -3.42 1.14 -0.61
N PHE A 101 -2.77 0.64 -1.66
CA PHE A 101 -2.91 1.13 -3.03
C PHE A 101 -3.41 -0.01 -3.90
N VAL A 102 -4.62 0.12 -4.45
CA VAL A 102 -5.31 -0.95 -5.17
C VAL A 102 -5.20 -0.75 -6.67
N PHE A 103 -4.73 -1.77 -7.38
CA PHE A 103 -4.56 -1.74 -8.83
C PHE A 103 -5.32 -2.87 -9.50
N HIS A 104 -6.33 -2.52 -10.25
CA HIS A 104 -7.15 -3.45 -11.02
C HIS A 104 -6.65 -3.68 -12.45
N ARG A 105 -5.75 -2.84 -12.94
CA ARG A 105 -5.19 -2.88 -14.30
C ARG A 105 -3.71 -2.59 -14.23
N ALA A 106 -2.92 -3.31 -15.03
CA ALA A 106 -1.55 -2.94 -15.28
C ALA A 106 -1.49 -1.54 -15.89
N VAL A 107 -0.75 -0.64 -15.26
CA VAL A 107 -0.55 0.72 -15.73
C VAL A 107 0.89 0.81 -16.21
N PRO A 108 1.16 1.34 -17.43
CA PRO A 108 2.52 1.59 -17.85
C PRO A 108 3.19 2.51 -16.84
N LEU A 109 4.33 2.07 -16.31
CA LEU A 109 5.09 2.90 -15.40
C LEU A 109 5.79 4.00 -16.19
N PRO A 110 5.60 5.28 -15.86
CA PRO A 110 6.33 6.35 -16.50
C PRO A 110 7.84 6.21 -16.20
N GLU A 111 8.67 6.64 -17.13
CA GLU A 111 10.09 6.82 -16.83
C GLU A 111 10.26 7.83 -15.70
N MET A 112 11.23 7.57 -14.85
CA MET A 112 11.52 8.38 -13.69
C MET A 112 12.86 9.10 -13.89
N PRO A 113 12.87 10.34 -14.45
CA PRO A 113 14.09 11.07 -14.68
C PRO A 113 14.78 11.37 -13.35
N GLU A 114 16.07 11.06 -13.28
CA GLU A 114 16.85 11.16 -12.04
C GLU A 114 16.89 12.58 -11.48
N ASP A 115 17.04 13.58 -12.36
CA ASP A 115 17.08 14.99 -11.98
C ASP A 115 15.79 15.48 -11.31
N LYS A 116 14.64 15.02 -11.78
CA LYS A 116 13.33 15.34 -11.17
C LYS A 116 13.16 14.63 -9.83
N LEU A 117 13.57 13.37 -9.74
CA LEU A 117 13.54 12.62 -8.50
C LEU A 117 14.46 13.22 -7.45
N GLU A 118 15.68 13.64 -7.83
CA GLU A 118 16.58 14.36 -6.94
C GLU A 118 15.98 15.68 -6.46
N ALA A 119 15.33 16.43 -7.36
CA ALA A 119 14.67 17.68 -6.99
C ALA A 119 13.52 17.43 -6.00
N PHE A 120 12.71 16.39 -6.21
CA PHE A 120 11.66 15.97 -5.29
C PHE A 120 12.24 15.60 -3.91
N CYS A 121 13.27 14.77 -3.87
CA CYS A 121 13.90 14.37 -2.61
C CYS A 121 14.47 15.57 -1.84
N ARG A 122 15.09 16.53 -2.54
CA ARG A 122 15.60 17.75 -1.89
C ARG A 122 14.50 18.64 -1.33
N HIS A 123 13.35 18.69 -2.03
CA HIS A 123 12.21 19.50 -1.59
C HIS A 123 11.55 18.91 -0.35
N GLU A 124 11.28 17.60 -0.35
CA GLU A 124 10.51 16.94 0.70
C GLU A 124 11.36 16.53 1.92
N TYR A 125 12.65 16.22 1.72
CA TYR A 125 13.49 15.60 2.76
C TYR A 125 14.70 16.41 3.19
N ASP A 126 14.75 17.70 2.84
CA ASP A 126 15.80 18.65 3.27
C ASP A 126 17.24 18.11 3.09
N ALA A 127 17.90 18.47 2.02
CA ALA A 127 19.32 18.28 1.69
C ALA A 127 19.88 16.85 1.54
N ASP A 128 19.42 15.87 2.32
CA ASP A 128 19.97 14.50 2.32
C ASP A 128 19.12 13.48 1.51
N GLY A 129 18.23 13.96 0.67
CA GLY A 129 17.38 13.11 -0.18
C GLY A 129 18.15 12.19 -1.15
N ALA A 130 19.46 12.40 -1.33
CA ALA A 130 20.33 11.51 -2.09
C ALA A 130 20.33 10.07 -1.54
N ASP A 131 20.19 9.90 -0.22
CA ASP A 131 20.15 8.60 0.44
C ASP A 131 18.87 7.80 0.10
N LEU A 132 17.85 8.47 -0.45
CA LEU A 132 16.59 7.85 -0.87
C LEU A 132 16.57 7.46 -2.37
N LEU A 133 17.53 7.89 -3.18
CA LEU A 133 17.52 7.61 -4.62
C LEU A 133 17.58 6.12 -4.92
N GLU A 134 18.46 5.37 -4.27
CA GLU A 134 18.56 3.94 -4.44
C GLU A 134 17.31 3.20 -3.93
N PRO A 135 16.82 3.45 -2.70
CA PRO A 135 15.55 2.91 -2.24
C PRO A 135 14.36 3.23 -3.15
N LEU A 136 14.28 4.42 -3.72
CA LEU A 136 13.20 4.81 -4.62
C LEU A 136 13.29 4.11 -5.99
N ARG A 137 14.51 3.88 -6.52
CA ARG A 137 14.70 3.04 -7.71
C ARG A 137 14.30 1.58 -7.45
N ALA A 138 14.67 1.05 -6.29
CA ALA A 138 14.22 -0.29 -5.89
C ALA A 138 12.69 -0.36 -5.76
N ALA A 139 12.05 0.71 -5.26
CA ALA A 139 10.60 0.83 -5.22
C ALA A 139 9.97 0.83 -6.61
N HIS A 140 10.61 1.49 -7.59
CA HIS A 140 10.18 1.47 -8.99
C HIS A 140 10.16 0.05 -9.58
N GLU A 141 11.25 -0.68 -9.43
CA GLU A 141 11.35 -2.06 -9.92
C GLU A 141 10.37 -2.99 -9.21
N PHE A 142 10.21 -2.83 -7.92
CA PHE A 142 9.26 -3.59 -7.11
C PHE A 142 7.82 -3.33 -7.54
N TYR A 143 7.46 -2.07 -7.78
CA TYR A 143 6.17 -1.66 -8.27
C TYR A 143 5.89 -2.21 -9.67
N ALA A 144 6.87 -2.13 -10.60
CA ALA A 144 6.74 -2.68 -11.94
C ALA A 144 6.43 -4.18 -11.91
N ARG A 145 7.17 -4.95 -11.10
CA ARG A 145 6.91 -6.40 -10.93
C ARG A 145 5.53 -6.69 -10.38
N GLY A 146 5.06 -5.91 -9.41
CA GLY A 146 3.70 -6.05 -8.88
C GLY A 146 2.65 -5.84 -9.98
N LEU A 147 2.79 -4.81 -10.80
CA LEU A 147 1.85 -4.51 -11.89
C LEU A 147 1.81 -5.62 -12.95
N GLU A 148 2.91 -6.31 -13.22
CA GLU A 148 2.97 -7.44 -14.15
C GLU A 148 2.15 -8.65 -13.66
N ALA A 149 1.89 -8.77 -12.38
CA ALA A 149 1.07 -9.84 -11.81
C ALA A 149 -0.44 -9.64 -11.98
N ILE A 150 -0.88 -8.47 -12.47
CA ILE A 150 -2.30 -8.17 -12.69
C ILE A 150 -2.80 -8.92 -13.92
N THR A 151 -3.90 -9.65 -13.73
CA THR A 151 -4.57 -10.43 -14.78
C THR A 151 -6.08 -10.15 -14.75
N PRO A 152 -6.87 -10.70 -15.71
CA PRO A 152 -8.33 -10.61 -15.62
C PRO A 152 -8.91 -11.17 -14.32
N ASP A 153 -8.29 -12.19 -13.73
CA ASP A 153 -8.76 -12.87 -12.52
C ASP A 153 -8.13 -12.32 -11.23
N ASN A 154 -7.02 -11.58 -11.34
CA ASN A 154 -6.26 -11.11 -10.21
C ASN A 154 -6.08 -9.59 -10.23
N LEU A 155 -6.05 -9.01 -9.06
CA LEU A 155 -5.62 -7.62 -8.82
C LEU A 155 -4.38 -7.61 -7.92
N VAL A 156 -3.75 -6.45 -7.81
CA VAL A 156 -2.59 -6.26 -6.92
C VAL A 156 -2.89 -5.12 -5.95
N VAL A 157 -2.57 -5.36 -4.69
CA VAL A 157 -2.60 -4.34 -3.64
C VAL A 157 -1.20 -4.16 -3.08
N PHE A 158 -0.71 -2.93 -3.14
CA PHE A 158 0.49 -2.54 -2.39
C PHE A 158 0.04 -2.09 -1.01
N VAL A 159 0.56 -2.72 0.02
CA VAL A 159 0.21 -2.43 1.42
C VAL A 159 1.44 -2.04 2.22
N ILE A 160 1.23 -1.09 3.14
CA ILE A 160 2.19 -0.70 4.18
C ILE A 160 1.58 -1.07 5.53
N ARG A 161 2.32 -1.85 6.32
CA ARG A 161 1.90 -2.33 7.65
C ARG A 161 2.68 -1.67 8.75
#